data_744635cee76c9368b7ecba3f6d751da9
#
_entry.id   744635cee76c9368b7ecba3f6d751da9
#
_cell.length_a   1.000
_cell.length_b   1.000
_cell.length_c   1.000
_cell.angle_alpha   90.00
_cell.angle_beta   90.00
_cell.angle_gamma   90.00
#
_symmetry.space_group_name_H-M   'P 1'
#
loop_
_entity.id
_entity.type
_entity.pdbx_description
1 polymer ?
#
loop_
_entity_poly.entity_id
_entity_poly.type
_entity_poly.pdbx_seq_one_letter_code
_entity_poly.pdbx_strand_id
1 'polypeptide(L)'
;MTAPAKGPAYIEYVGLSDKERDALATAHYSLRQWFEILRVSVFRDGPPLIEPPGPIIGRYEVVDDTVRFTPAFPFDPGRTYKVLFDPTRIPGASSTQSNQPISAMVSLLRPTVAPSTVVAHVYPSGDVIPENQLRMYIEFSAPMGRRSGIEYVALLDERGKEVEGPFLPLDYEFWNADRTRFTVFFDPGRVKHDILPNRQMGRALEVGKTYTLLVRSEWQDANGLPLKESFRRMFRVGPPDTRPLDTAQWRIEPPKAGVQSALVVTFPEPVDHGLLFRALGVRRSGAVVDGDVTVGANETQWSFTPHAPWQAGKYDLLALSILEDRAGNQIGRAFEVDNFETVDKGPDPRTVTLPFHVTR
;
A
#
# COMPACT_ATOMS: atom_id res chain seq x y z
N MET A 1 21.15 16.08 24.04
CA MET A 1 20.46 16.37 22.76
C MET A 1 19.17 17.08 23.08
N THR A 2 18.92 18.19 22.46
CA THR A 2 17.75 19.04 22.69
C THR A 2 16.91 19.10 21.42
N ALA A 3 15.60 18.86 21.55
CA ALA A 3 14.64 19.00 20.45
C ALA A 3 13.73 20.20 20.77
N PRO A 4 13.98 21.38 20.20
CA PRO A 4 13.16 22.55 20.44
C PRO A 4 11.78 22.39 19.77
N ALA A 5 10.77 23.12 20.29
CA ALA A 5 9.43 23.11 19.71
C ALA A 5 9.38 23.64 18.24
N LYS A 6 10.36 24.50 17.88
CA LYS A 6 10.56 25.02 16.53
C LYS A 6 12.05 24.97 16.19
N GLY A 7 12.38 24.41 15.02
CA GLY A 7 13.75 24.30 14.53
C GLY A 7 14.34 22.88 14.64
N PRO A 8 15.55 22.67 14.11
CA PRO A 8 16.22 21.38 14.13
C PRO A 8 16.68 21.01 15.55
N ALA A 9 16.69 19.73 15.87
CA ALA A 9 17.31 19.21 17.08
C ALA A 9 18.83 19.40 17.00
N TYR A 10 19.45 19.68 18.16
CA TYR A 10 20.88 19.94 18.28
C TYR A 10 21.49 19.20 19.48
N ILE A 11 22.80 19.13 19.52
CA ILE A 11 23.57 18.59 20.64
C ILE A 11 24.35 19.73 21.27
N GLU A 12 24.35 19.80 22.62
CA GLU A 12 25.10 20.77 23.39
C GLU A 12 26.05 20.07 24.38
N TYR A 13 27.22 20.59 24.47
CA TYR A 13 28.09 20.40 25.64
C TYR A 13 28.02 21.65 26.49
N VAL A 14 27.66 21.52 27.76
CA VAL A 14 27.49 22.59 28.73
C VAL A 14 28.61 22.55 29.76
N GLY A 15 29.12 23.70 30.16
CA GLY A 15 30.12 23.83 31.24
C GLY A 15 31.50 24.22 30.74
N LEU A 16 31.56 25.01 29.66
CA LEU A 16 32.81 25.69 29.28
C LEU A 16 33.21 26.69 30.34
N SER A 17 34.51 26.73 30.72
CA SER A 17 35.07 27.83 31.48
C SER A 17 35.12 29.11 30.63
N ASP A 18 35.21 30.27 31.26
CA ASP A 18 35.32 31.57 30.56
C ASP A 18 36.49 31.58 29.57
N LYS A 19 37.61 31.00 29.95
CA LYS A 19 38.81 30.89 29.07
C LYS A 19 38.56 30.03 27.84
N GLU A 20 37.92 28.87 28.01
CA GLU A 20 37.56 27.97 26.92
C GLU A 20 36.54 28.59 25.98
N ARG A 21 35.53 29.22 26.53
CA ARG A 21 34.53 29.97 25.77
C ARG A 21 35.17 31.05 24.88
N ASP A 22 36.01 31.90 25.49
CA ASP A 22 36.66 33.02 24.80
C ASP A 22 37.64 32.49 23.72
N ALA A 23 38.34 31.40 24.00
CA ALA A 23 39.19 30.76 23.03
C ALA A 23 38.42 30.16 21.82
N LEU A 24 37.29 29.54 22.09
CA LEU A 24 36.42 28.99 21.05
C LEU A 24 35.68 30.04 20.22
N ALA A 25 35.22 31.11 20.88
CA ALA A 25 34.48 32.21 20.25
C ALA A 25 35.35 33.06 19.31
N THR A 26 36.66 33.17 19.62
CA THR A 26 37.61 33.97 18.82
C THR A 26 38.29 33.14 17.70
N ALA A 27 38.23 31.82 17.78
CA ALA A 27 38.89 30.96 16.84
C ALA A 27 38.04 30.69 15.59
N HIS A 28 38.66 30.86 14.40
CA HIS A 28 38.02 30.48 13.11
C HIS A 28 38.36 29.02 12.80
N TYR A 29 37.67 28.07 13.49
CA TYR A 29 37.93 26.65 13.27
C TYR A 29 37.33 26.15 11.97
N SER A 30 38.12 25.35 11.24
CA SER A 30 37.61 24.49 10.16
C SER A 30 36.74 23.37 10.71
N LEU A 31 35.89 22.77 9.88
CA LEU A 31 35.08 21.60 10.30
C LEU A 31 35.92 20.46 10.85
N ARG A 32 37.14 20.24 10.29
CA ARG A 32 38.02 19.18 10.76
C ARG A 32 38.51 19.44 12.19
N GLN A 33 38.83 20.66 12.54
CA GLN A 33 39.21 21.04 13.90
C GLN A 33 38.04 20.92 14.88
N TRP A 34 36.83 21.31 14.44
CA TRP A 34 35.61 21.09 15.24
C TRP A 34 35.36 19.60 15.50
N PHE A 35 35.60 18.70 14.54
CA PHE A 35 35.49 17.25 14.72
C PHE A 35 36.45 16.67 15.76
N GLU A 36 37.56 17.34 16.02
CA GLU A 36 38.50 16.96 17.07
C GLU A 36 38.05 17.37 18.44
N ILE A 37 37.27 18.50 18.54
CA ILE A 37 36.74 19.03 19.80
C ILE A 37 35.41 18.38 20.16
N LEU A 38 34.44 18.42 19.24
CA LEU A 38 33.10 17.84 19.44
C LEU A 38 32.73 17.01 18.21
N ARG A 39 32.85 15.70 18.32
CA ARG A 39 32.50 14.75 17.27
C ARG A 39 31.15 14.12 17.53
N VAL A 40 30.28 14.15 16.53
CA VAL A 40 29.01 13.43 16.51
C VAL A 40 29.03 12.41 15.38
N SER A 41 28.77 11.15 15.67
CA SER A 41 28.75 10.06 14.68
C SER A 41 27.58 9.13 14.93
N VAL A 42 27.15 8.42 13.88
CA VAL A 42 26.10 7.38 14.02
C VAL A 42 26.67 6.22 14.82
N PHE A 43 25.98 5.83 15.89
CA PHE A 43 26.28 4.59 16.60
C PHE A 43 25.70 3.39 15.86
N ARG A 44 26.47 2.31 15.77
CA ARG A 44 26.03 1.01 15.25
C ARG A 44 26.33 -0.05 16.27
N ASP A 45 25.31 -0.84 16.61
CA ASP A 45 25.48 -2.08 17.36
C ASP A 45 26.10 -3.12 16.42
N GLY A 46 27.12 -3.85 16.91
CA GLY A 46 27.77 -4.92 16.17
C GLY A 46 29.27 -4.97 16.40
N PRO A 47 29.97 -5.91 15.75
CA PRO A 47 31.41 -6.02 15.85
C PRO A 47 32.08 -4.72 15.38
N PRO A 48 33.28 -4.39 15.92
CA PRO A 48 34.00 -3.20 15.53
C PRO A 48 34.23 -3.17 14.01
N LEU A 49 33.80 -2.07 13.38
CA LEU A 49 34.08 -1.85 11.96
C LEU A 49 35.59 -1.60 11.77
N ILE A 50 36.14 -2.00 10.64
CA ILE A 50 37.53 -1.72 10.23
C ILE A 50 37.78 -0.21 10.25
N GLU A 51 36.76 0.59 9.85
CA GLU A 51 36.77 2.05 9.98
C GLU A 51 35.54 2.49 10.79
N PRO A 52 35.72 3.31 11.86
CA PRO A 52 34.61 3.86 12.60
C PRO A 52 33.78 4.80 11.71
N PRO A 53 32.46 4.93 11.94
CA PRO A 53 31.63 5.87 11.20
C PRO A 53 32.21 7.29 11.25
N GLY A 54 32.25 7.95 10.10
CA GLY A 54 32.69 9.34 9.99
C GLY A 54 31.81 10.28 10.81
N PRO A 55 32.33 11.50 11.12
CA PRO A 55 31.54 12.52 11.81
C PRO A 55 30.39 13.00 10.93
N ILE A 56 29.27 13.36 11.58
CA ILE A 56 28.13 14.00 10.90
C ILE A 56 28.50 15.44 10.58
N ILE A 57 28.19 15.89 9.39
CA ILE A 57 28.39 17.27 8.95
C ILE A 57 27.32 18.18 9.60
N GLY A 58 27.74 19.33 10.10
CA GLY A 58 26.86 20.30 10.70
C GLY A 58 27.56 21.61 11.01
N ARG A 59 26.83 22.47 11.70
CA ARG A 59 27.29 23.80 12.14
C ARG A 59 27.61 23.77 13.63
N TYR A 60 28.70 24.39 14.03
CA TYR A 60 29.10 24.58 15.39
C TYR A 60 28.96 26.05 15.79
N GLU A 61 28.46 26.29 16.99
CA GLU A 61 28.27 27.62 17.59
C GLU A 61 28.66 27.57 19.06
N VAL A 62 29.24 28.65 19.54
CA VAL A 62 29.45 28.87 20.97
C VAL A 62 28.37 29.82 21.43
N VAL A 63 27.52 29.34 22.36
CA VAL A 63 26.41 30.11 22.91
C VAL A 63 26.51 30.04 24.46
N ASP A 64 26.69 31.17 25.07
CA ASP A 64 26.95 31.27 26.53
C ASP A 64 28.14 30.37 26.94
N ASP A 65 27.92 29.42 27.83
CA ASP A 65 28.90 28.44 28.30
C ASP A 65 28.83 27.10 27.59
N THR A 66 28.23 27.08 26.39
CA THR A 66 27.97 25.84 25.65
C THR A 66 28.58 25.81 24.25
N VAL A 67 29.00 24.63 23.81
CA VAL A 67 29.24 24.32 22.40
C VAL A 67 28.00 23.61 21.84
N ARG A 68 27.35 24.21 20.85
CA ARG A 68 26.21 23.67 20.16
C ARG A 68 26.59 23.14 18.80
N PHE A 69 26.18 21.91 18.52
CA PHE A 69 26.26 21.28 17.18
C PHE A 69 24.86 21.12 16.61
N THR A 70 24.60 21.72 15.45
CA THR A 70 23.37 21.55 14.67
C THR A 70 23.71 20.79 13.40
N PRO A 71 23.13 19.60 13.15
CA PRO A 71 23.46 18.81 11.97
C PRO A 71 22.91 19.46 10.70
N ALA A 72 23.59 19.26 9.55
CA ALA A 72 23.14 19.73 8.24
C ALA A 72 21.85 19.06 7.78
N PHE A 73 21.61 17.82 8.19
CA PHE A 73 20.37 17.08 7.99
C PHE A 73 19.79 16.68 9.35
N PRO A 74 18.47 16.72 9.55
CA PRO A 74 17.87 16.38 10.84
C PRO A 74 18.33 15.01 11.37
N PHE A 75 18.44 14.90 12.70
CA PHE A 75 18.67 13.61 13.33
C PHE A 75 17.48 12.67 13.10
N ASP A 76 17.76 11.40 12.77
CA ASP A 76 16.72 10.38 12.62
C ASP A 76 16.15 9.98 13.98
N PRO A 77 14.84 10.11 14.20
CA PRO A 77 14.22 9.66 15.45
C PRO A 77 14.43 8.15 15.69
N GLY A 78 14.83 7.80 16.91
CA GLY A 78 15.11 6.42 17.32
C GLY A 78 16.51 5.92 16.93
N ARG A 79 17.29 6.70 16.20
CA ARG A 79 18.71 6.37 15.92
C ARG A 79 19.58 6.86 17.07
N THR A 80 20.54 6.02 17.48
CA THR A 80 21.54 6.39 18.48
C THR A 80 22.74 7.03 17.82
N TYR A 81 23.25 8.09 18.44
CA TYR A 81 24.44 8.83 18.03
C TYR A 81 25.45 8.80 19.16
N LYS A 82 26.71 8.61 18.82
CA LYS A 82 27.84 8.74 19.74
C LYS A 82 28.38 10.16 19.65
N VAL A 83 28.41 10.83 20.80
CA VAL A 83 28.99 12.16 20.96
C VAL A 83 30.31 11.99 21.70
N LEU A 84 31.36 12.59 21.20
CA LEU A 84 32.67 12.63 21.85
C LEU A 84 33.09 14.10 21.96
N PHE A 85 33.29 14.59 23.17
CA PHE A 85 33.84 15.92 23.45
C PHE A 85 35.23 15.76 24.05
N ASP A 86 36.22 16.40 23.44
CA ASP A 86 37.61 16.38 23.88
C ASP A 86 38.05 17.80 24.31
N PRO A 87 38.02 18.12 25.58
CA PRO A 87 38.40 19.45 26.11
C PRO A 87 39.92 19.73 25.89
N THR A 88 40.73 18.70 25.73
CA THR A 88 42.20 18.88 25.54
C THR A 88 42.55 19.51 24.18
N ARG A 89 41.58 19.54 23.27
CA ARG A 89 41.74 20.15 21.93
C ARG A 89 41.37 21.62 21.89
N ILE A 90 40.87 22.18 23.04
CA ILE A 90 40.56 23.60 23.16
C ILE A 90 41.84 24.36 23.57
N PRO A 91 42.27 25.41 22.83
CA PRO A 91 43.40 26.22 23.19
C PRO A 91 43.19 26.88 24.55
N GLY A 92 44.19 26.82 25.41
CA GLY A 92 44.14 27.45 26.76
C GLY A 92 43.37 26.67 27.82
N ALA A 93 42.93 25.43 27.51
CA ALA A 93 42.30 24.56 28.51
C ALA A 93 43.23 24.38 29.74
N SER A 94 42.72 24.70 30.94
CA SER A 94 43.51 24.56 32.19
C SER A 94 43.57 23.08 32.57
N SER A 95 44.74 22.63 32.97
CA SER A 95 45.04 21.24 33.39
C SER A 95 44.38 20.82 34.72
N THR A 96 43.43 21.58 35.26
CA THR A 96 42.84 21.40 36.61
C THR A 96 41.49 20.71 36.64
N GLN A 97 40.77 20.51 35.51
CA GLN A 97 39.60 19.66 35.41
C GLN A 97 39.91 18.45 34.56
N SER A 98 39.25 17.34 34.79
CA SER A 98 39.44 16.03 34.15
C SER A 98 39.74 16.14 32.63
N ASN A 99 41.01 16.04 32.29
CA ASN A 99 41.53 16.17 30.91
C ASN A 99 41.24 14.92 30.03
N GLN A 100 40.17 14.21 30.27
CA GLN A 100 39.82 13.04 29.46
C GLN A 100 38.61 13.36 28.53
N PRO A 101 38.63 12.82 27.32
CA PRO A 101 37.52 12.92 26.44
C PRO A 101 36.23 12.36 27.08
N ILE A 102 35.14 13.07 26.97
CA ILE A 102 33.82 12.68 27.46
C ILE A 102 33.01 12.08 26.30
N SER A 103 32.47 10.90 26.53
CA SER A 103 31.65 10.21 25.54
C SER A 103 30.23 10.00 26.06
N ALA A 104 29.25 10.30 25.22
CA ALA A 104 27.84 10.08 25.53
C ALA A 104 27.11 9.44 24.34
N MET A 105 26.11 8.62 24.64
CA MET A 105 25.13 8.12 23.66
C MET A 105 23.87 8.94 23.76
N VAL A 106 23.41 9.47 22.64
CA VAL A 106 22.23 10.32 22.58
C VAL A 106 21.30 9.83 21.47
N SER A 107 20.00 9.93 21.67
CA SER A 107 19.01 9.60 20.66
C SER A 107 17.85 10.60 20.73
N LEU A 108 17.26 10.90 19.58
CA LEU A 108 15.98 11.59 19.52
C LEU A 108 14.88 10.55 19.72
N LEU A 109 13.96 10.83 20.63
CA LEU A 109 12.82 9.94 20.84
C LEU A 109 12.02 9.83 19.54
N ARG A 110 11.70 8.59 19.15
CA ARG A 110 10.78 8.37 18.04
C ARG A 110 9.37 8.78 18.53
N PRO A 111 8.67 9.68 17.80
CA PRO A 111 7.28 9.97 18.13
C PRO A 111 6.49 8.66 18.17
N THR A 112 5.74 8.43 19.21
CA THR A 112 4.82 7.29 19.29
C THR A 112 3.61 7.64 18.41
N VAL A 113 3.66 7.24 17.15
CA VAL A 113 2.52 7.35 16.22
C VAL A 113 1.65 6.13 16.45
N ALA A 114 0.40 6.35 16.86
CA ALA A 114 -0.56 5.26 17.00
C ALA A 114 -0.92 4.69 15.61
N PRO A 115 -1.10 3.36 15.49
CA PRO A 115 -1.61 2.75 14.28
C PRO A 115 -2.95 3.37 13.87
N SER A 116 -3.06 3.79 12.61
CA SER A 116 -4.28 4.41 12.07
C SER A 116 -4.79 3.73 10.81
N THR A 117 -3.95 2.95 10.13
CA THR A 117 -4.30 2.23 8.90
C THR A 117 -5.25 1.08 9.22
N VAL A 118 -6.34 0.99 8.48
CA VAL A 118 -7.36 -0.07 8.59
C VAL A 118 -7.64 -0.69 7.23
N VAL A 119 -8.22 -1.89 7.22
CA VAL A 119 -8.88 -2.42 6.02
C VAL A 119 -10.18 -1.63 5.83
N ALA A 120 -10.26 -0.90 4.74
CA ALA A 120 -11.43 -0.07 4.41
C ALA A 120 -12.55 -0.91 3.79
N HIS A 121 -12.21 -1.75 2.81
CA HIS A 121 -13.15 -2.60 2.09
C HIS A 121 -12.52 -3.93 1.69
N VAL A 122 -13.38 -4.93 1.49
CA VAL A 122 -13.01 -6.21 0.86
C VAL A 122 -14.04 -6.53 -0.21
N TYR A 123 -13.57 -6.85 -1.41
CA TYR A 123 -14.42 -7.22 -2.53
C TYR A 123 -14.14 -8.68 -2.98
N PRO A 124 -15.17 -9.37 -3.52
CA PRO A 124 -16.53 -8.89 -3.78
C PRO A 124 -17.23 -8.48 -2.49
N SER A 125 -18.12 -7.46 -2.55
CA SER A 125 -18.77 -6.90 -1.36
C SER A 125 -20.01 -7.68 -0.89
N GLY A 126 -20.54 -8.56 -1.73
CA GLY A 126 -21.75 -9.35 -1.42
C GLY A 126 -21.49 -10.43 -0.37
N ASP A 127 -22.52 -10.78 0.41
CA ASP A 127 -22.44 -11.78 1.48
C ASP A 127 -22.40 -13.22 0.98
N VAL A 128 -22.74 -13.45 -0.29
CA VAL A 128 -22.65 -14.76 -0.95
C VAL A 128 -21.68 -14.67 -2.12
N ILE A 129 -20.67 -15.55 -2.12
CA ILE A 129 -19.71 -15.67 -3.22
C ILE A 129 -19.81 -17.06 -3.86
N PRO A 130 -19.50 -17.24 -5.16
CA PRO A 130 -19.56 -18.55 -5.78
C PRO A 130 -18.43 -19.46 -5.26
N GLU A 131 -18.67 -20.78 -5.30
CA GLU A 131 -17.67 -21.78 -4.90
C GLU A 131 -16.37 -21.66 -5.70
N ASN A 132 -16.48 -21.28 -6.96
CA ASN A 132 -15.36 -21.07 -7.87
C ASN A 132 -14.89 -19.60 -7.89
N GLN A 133 -15.03 -18.87 -6.78
CA GLN A 133 -14.48 -17.52 -6.62
C GLN A 133 -13.00 -17.48 -6.99
N LEU A 134 -12.61 -16.62 -7.92
CA LEU A 134 -11.24 -16.59 -8.42
C LEU A 134 -10.31 -15.70 -7.58
N ARG A 135 -10.80 -14.52 -7.16
CA ARG A 135 -9.96 -13.55 -6.44
C ARG A 135 -10.77 -12.66 -5.48
N MET A 136 -10.07 -12.10 -4.51
CA MET A 136 -10.59 -11.07 -3.62
C MET A 136 -9.66 -9.85 -3.65
N TYR A 137 -10.21 -8.68 -3.36
CA TYR A 137 -9.48 -7.43 -3.23
C TYR A 137 -9.62 -6.92 -1.80
N ILE A 138 -8.49 -6.57 -1.19
CA ILE A 138 -8.44 -5.97 0.14
C ILE A 138 -7.98 -4.54 -0.04
N GLU A 139 -8.82 -3.57 0.32
CA GLU A 139 -8.50 -2.15 0.25
C GLU A 139 -8.20 -1.60 1.63
N PHE A 140 -7.12 -0.82 1.71
CA PHE A 140 -6.62 -0.20 2.92
C PHE A 140 -6.82 1.30 2.88
N SER A 141 -6.98 1.91 4.04
CA SER A 141 -7.14 3.36 4.19
C SER A 141 -5.84 4.16 3.94
N ALA A 142 -4.70 3.49 3.84
CA ALA A 142 -3.39 4.09 3.54
C ALA A 142 -2.48 3.08 2.81
N PRO A 143 -1.39 3.56 2.16
CA PRO A 143 -0.43 2.69 1.48
C PRO A 143 0.22 1.66 2.41
N MET A 144 0.34 0.41 1.95
CA MET A 144 0.92 -0.70 2.70
C MET A 144 2.42 -0.90 2.43
N GLY A 145 3.11 -1.47 3.41
CA GLY A 145 4.53 -1.80 3.34
C GLY A 145 4.86 -2.85 2.26
N ARG A 146 6.17 -3.06 2.00
CA ARG A 146 6.66 -3.96 0.94
C ARG A 146 7.01 -5.38 1.42
N ARG A 147 6.51 -5.80 2.57
CA ARG A 147 6.68 -7.18 3.06
C ARG A 147 5.61 -8.08 2.46
N SER A 148 5.84 -9.38 2.46
CA SER A 148 4.86 -10.36 1.99
C SER A 148 3.52 -10.18 2.70
N GLY A 149 2.48 -9.81 1.94
CA GLY A 149 1.15 -9.53 2.47
C GLY A 149 0.31 -10.77 2.65
N ILE A 150 0.55 -11.81 1.84
CA ILE A 150 -0.25 -13.05 1.88
C ILE A 150 -0.15 -13.77 3.23
N GLU A 151 0.96 -13.61 3.97
CA GLU A 151 1.16 -14.18 5.31
C GLU A 151 0.21 -13.60 6.36
N TYR A 152 -0.34 -12.42 6.10
CA TYR A 152 -1.29 -11.74 6.99
C TYR A 152 -2.75 -12.00 6.62
N VAL A 153 -3.00 -12.78 5.57
CA VAL A 153 -4.35 -13.11 5.12
C VAL A 153 -4.65 -14.58 5.38
N ALA A 154 -5.73 -14.88 6.07
CA ALA A 154 -6.17 -16.23 6.33
C ALA A 154 -7.66 -16.42 5.98
N LEU A 155 -8.02 -17.64 5.62
CA LEU A 155 -9.40 -18.06 5.47
C LEU A 155 -9.74 -18.97 6.65
N LEU A 156 -10.79 -18.67 7.40
CA LEU A 156 -11.25 -19.46 8.53
C LEU A 156 -12.54 -20.20 8.17
N ASP A 157 -12.66 -21.46 8.56
CA ASP A 157 -13.89 -22.22 8.45
C ASP A 157 -14.93 -21.83 9.54
N GLU A 158 -16.10 -22.45 9.54
CA GLU A 158 -17.18 -22.22 10.50
C GLU A 158 -16.78 -22.47 11.97
N ARG A 159 -15.73 -23.22 12.21
CA ARG A 159 -15.17 -23.52 13.54
C ARG A 159 -14.06 -22.54 13.92
N GLY A 160 -13.73 -21.61 13.05
CA GLY A 160 -12.62 -20.67 13.24
C GLY A 160 -11.23 -21.26 12.98
N LYS A 161 -11.15 -22.49 12.42
CA LYS A 161 -9.89 -23.11 12.04
C LYS A 161 -9.44 -22.57 10.68
N GLU A 162 -8.15 -22.33 10.51
CA GLU A 162 -7.58 -21.91 9.23
C GLU A 162 -7.69 -23.03 8.19
N VAL A 163 -8.18 -22.67 7.01
CA VAL A 163 -8.18 -23.53 5.84
C VAL A 163 -6.75 -23.59 5.29
N GLU A 164 -6.25 -24.79 5.05
CA GLU A 164 -4.89 -24.99 4.57
C GLU A 164 -4.77 -24.64 3.09
N GLY A 165 -3.80 -23.77 2.73
CA GLY A 165 -3.47 -23.38 1.35
C GLY A 165 -4.67 -22.94 0.50
N PRO A 166 -5.55 -22.02 0.97
CA PRO A 166 -6.71 -21.61 0.18
C PRO A 166 -6.32 -20.66 -0.95
N PHE A 167 -5.22 -19.96 -0.79
CA PHE A 167 -4.74 -18.93 -1.69
C PHE A 167 -3.52 -19.40 -2.48
N LEU A 168 -3.41 -18.89 -3.72
CA LEU A 168 -2.29 -19.17 -4.60
C LEU A 168 -1.02 -18.53 -4.05
N PRO A 169 0.02 -19.32 -3.72
CA PRO A 169 1.32 -18.78 -3.32
C PRO A 169 2.03 -18.25 -4.58
N LEU A 170 2.28 -16.96 -4.63
CA LEU A 170 2.95 -16.29 -5.73
C LEU A 170 4.26 -15.66 -5.26
N ASP A 171 5.29 -15.72 -6.09
CA ASP A 171 6.59 -15.08 -5.82
C ASP A 171 6.49 -13.54 -5.85
N TYR A 172 5.43 -12.99 -6.42
CA TYR A 172 5.15 -11.56 -6.48
C TYR A 172 3.68 -11.28 -6.15
N GLU A 173 3.44 -10.11 -5.62
CA GLU A 173 2.13 -9.67 -5.15
C GLU A 173 1.48 -8.70 -6.12
N PHE A 174 0.16 -8.77 -6.22
CA PHE A 174 -0.63 -7.87 -7.05
C PHE A 174 -1.20 -6.73 -6.24
N TRP A 175 -0.60 -5.56 -6.44
CA TRP A 175 -1.01 -4.30 -5.85
C TRP A 175 -1.44 -3.30 -6.92
N ASN A 176 -2.34 -2.36 -6.57
CA ASN A 176 -2.49 -1.15 -7.37
C ASN A 176 -1.26 -0.24 -7.22
N ALA A 177 -1.17 0.81 -8.06
CA ALA A 177 -0.01 1.71 -8.08
C ALA A 177 0.29 2.36 -6.72
N ASP A 178 -0.75 2.71 -5.96
CA ASP A 178 -0.65 3.39 -4.67
C ASP A 178 -0.46 2.44 -3.48
N ARG A 179 -0.43 1.12 -3.75
CA ARG A 179 -0.33 0.07 -2.72
C ARG A 179 -1.42 0.13 -1.65
N THR A 180 -2.60 0.59 -2.02
CA THR A 180 -3.80 0.62 -1.16
C THR A 180 -4.75 -0.53 -1.42
N ARG A 181 -4.58 -1.27 -2.54
CA ARG A 181 -5.41 -2.43 -2.88
C ARG A 181 -4.55 -3.65 -3.18
N PHE A 182 -4.71 -4.70 -2.38
CA PHE A 182 -4.07 -6.00 -2.51
C PHE A 182 -5.03 -6.99 -3.17
N THR A 183 -4.54 -7.78 -4.13
CA THR A 183 -5.31 -8.83 -4.78
C THR A 183 -4.86 -10.20 -4.26
N VAL A 184 -5.81 -10.95 -3.71
CA VAL A 184 -5.63 -12.33 -3.27
C VAL A 184 -6.30 -13.25 -4.26
N PHE A 185 -5.58 -14.24 -4.77
CA PHE A 185 -6.14 -15.27 -5.65
C PHE A 185 -6.40 -16.55 -4.87
N PHE A 186 -7.57 -17.14 -5.04
CA PHE A 186 -7.77 -18.52 -4.66
C PHE A 186 -6.93 -19.43 -5.56
N ASP A 187 -6.45 -20.55 -5.01
CA ASP A 187 -5.64 -21.48 -5.79
C ASP A 187 -6.49 -22.10 -6.94
N PRO A 188 -6.19 -21.81 -8.21
CA PRO A 188 -6.92 -22.38 -9.35
C PRO A 188 -6.90 -23.90 -9.35
N GLY A 189 -5.85 -24.52 -8.77
CA GLY A 189 -5.75 -25.95 -8.58
C GLY A 189 -6.80 -26.52 -7.64
N ARG A 190 -7.36 -25.69 -6.75
CA ARG A 190 -8.45 -26.06 -5.85
C ARG A 190 -9.80 -25.53 -6.29
N VAL A 191 -9.82 -24.59 -7.26
CA VAL A 191 -11.03 -24.00 -7.84
C VAL A 191 -11.53 -24.85 -9.02
N LYS A 192 -10.61 -25.29 -9.92
CA LYS A 192 -10.95 -26.11 -11.08
C LYS A 192 -11.24 -27.54 -10.69
N HIS A 193 -12.24 -28.14 -11.35
CA HIS A 193 -12.59 -29.53 -11.15
C HIS A 193 -11.50 -30.47 -11.68
N ASP A 194 -11.35 -31.64 -11.03
CA ASP A 194 -10.57 -32.80 -11.48
C ASP A 194 -9.06 -32.64 -11.67
N ILE A 195 -8.45 -31.53 -11.23
CA ILE A 195 -6.99 -31.43 -11.24
C ILE A 195 -6.38 -31.90 -9.89
N LEU A 196 -5.08 -32.24 -9.93
CA LEU A 196 -4.39 -32.96 -8.86
C LEU A 196 -4.51 -32.27 -7.46
N PRO A 197 -4.33 -30.95 -7.30
CA PRO A 197 -4.51 -30.30 -6.00
C PRO A 197 -5.94 -30.40 -5.47
N ASN A 198 -6.96 -30.29 -6.31
CA ASN A 198 -8.35 -30.44 -5.93
C ASN A 198 -8.65 -31.87 -5.44
N ARG A 199 -8.09 -32.90 -6.11
CA ARG A 199 -8.24 -34.31 -5.70
C ARG A 199 -7.55 -34.62 -4.38
N GLN A 200 -6.44 -33.97 -4.05
CA GLN A 200 -5.67 -34.25 -2.83
C GLN A 200 -6.10 -33.44 -1.62
N MET A 201 -6.37 -32.14 -1.79
CA MET A 201 -6.69 -31.22 -0.69
C MET A 201 -8.17 -30.80 -0.65
N GLY A 202 -8.96 -31.19 -1.64
CA GLY A 202 -10.34 -30.75 -1.79
C GLY A 202 -10.46 -29.28 -2.25
N ARG A 203 -11.67 -28.76 -2.27
CA ARG A 203 -11.97 -27.37 -2.64
C ARG A 203 -11.58 -26.43 -1.51
N ALA A 204 -11.14 -25.23 -1.87
CA ALA A 204 -10.87 -24.15 -0.90
C ALA A 204 -12.18 -23.66 -0.26
N LEU A 205 -13.25 -23.61 -1.05
CA LEU A 205 -14.60 -23.20 -0.66
C LEU A 205 -15.58 -24.35 -0.96
N GLU A 206 -16.56 -24.57 -0.09
CA GLU A 206 -17.58 -25.60 -0.27
C GLU A 206 -18.98 -24.96 -0.22
N VAL A 207 -19.83 -25.33 -1.16
CA VAL A 207 -21.20 -24.81 -1.26
C VAL A 207 -21.98 -24.99 0.05
N GLY A 208 -22.66 -23.95 0.47
CA GLY A 208 -23.49 -23.96 1.68
C GLY A 208 -22.75 -23.61 2.95
N LYS A 209 -21.41 -23.69 2.96
CA LYS A 209 -20.59 -23.35 4.13
C LYS A 209 -20.35 -21.84 4.25
N THR A 210 -20.03 -21.43 5.47
CA THR A 210 -19.66 -20.06 5.81
C THR A 210 -18.17 -19.98 6.13
N TYR A 211 -17.51 -18.96 5.63
CA TYR A 211 -16.08 -18.71 5.88
C TYR A 211 -15.86 -17.29 6.35
N THR A 212 -14.74 -17.06 7.01
CA THR A 212 -14.30 -15.73 7.41
C THR A 212 -12.94 -15.44 6.82
N LEU A 213 -12.85 -14.38 5.99
CA LEU A 213 -11.56 -13.78 5.62
C LEU A 213 -11.05 -13.00 6.83
N LEU A 214 -9.85 -13.34 7.28
CA LEU A 214 -9.12 -12.64 8.34
C LEU A 214 -7.93 -11.91 7.74
N VAL A 215 -7.83 -10.61 8.02
CA VAL A 215 -6.62 -9.81 7.79
C VAL A 215 -6.02 -9.48 9.15
N ARG A 216 -4.79 -9.90 9.39
CA ARG A 216 -4.10 -9.79 10.69
C ARG A 216 -3.58 -8.37 10.91
N SER A 217 -3.70 -7.87 12.13
CA SER A 217 -3.23 -6.53 12.52
C SER A 217 -1.72 -6.34 12.42
N GLU A 218 -0.94 -7.40 12.45
CA GLU A 218 0.52 -7.38 12.34
C GLU A 218 1.03 -6.92 10.96
N TRP A 219 0.15 -6.83 9.97
CA TRP A 219 0.49 -6.31 8.65
C TRP A 219 0.82 -4.82 8.74
N GLN A 220 2.04 -4.46 8.31
CA GLN A 220 2.57 -3.11 8.44
C GLN A 220 2.26 -2.25 7.23
N ASP A 221 1.89 -1.00 7.49
CA ASP A 221 1.74 0.04 6.46
C ASP A 221 3.10 0.55 5.93
N ALA A 222 3.07 1.51 5.02
CA ALA A 222 4.29 2.08 4.43
C ALA A 222 5.19 2.80 5.45
N ASN A 223 4.65 3.16 6.62
CA ASN A 223 5.39 3.77 7.72
C ASN A 223 5.96 2.73 8.70
N GLY A 224 5.70 1.44 8.47
CA GLY A 224 6.12 0.34 9.33
C GLY A 224 5.26 0.18 10.58
N LEU A 225 4.09 0.83 10.64
CA LEU A 225 3.13 0.68 11.73
C LEU A 225 2.17 -0.48 11.40
N PRO A 226 1.76 -1.29 12.39
CA PRO A 226 0.76 -2.33 12.18
C PRO A 226 -0.60 -1.71 11.83
N LEU A 227 -1.54 -2.51 11.33
CA LEU A 227 -2.93 -2.08 11.23
C LEU A 227 -3.49 -1.75 12.61
N LYS A 228 -4.43 -0.83 12.67
CA LYS A 228 -5.10 -0.42 13.91
C LYS A 228 -5.77 -1.60 14.63
N GLU A 229 -6.32 -2.52 13.83
CA GLU A 229 -7.00 -3.73 14.31
C GLU A 229 -7.01 -4.80 13.22
N SER A 230 -7.22 -6.07 13.59
CA SER A 230 -7.47 -7.15 12.64
C SER A 230 -8.86 -6.98 12.03
N PHE A 231 -8.98 -7.26 10.74
CA PHE A 231 -10.24 -7.19 10.02
C PHE A 231 -10.80 -8.58 9.78
N ARG A 232 -12.12 -8.74 9.93
CA ARG A 232 -12.82 -10.00 9.69
C ARG A 232 -14.04 -9.74 8.81
N ARG A 233 -14.17 -10.56 7.75
CA ARG A 233 -15.34 -10.55 6.90
C ARG A 233 -15.88 -11.97 6.72
N MET A 234 -17.09 -12.18 7.17
CA MET A 234 -17.82 -13.43 6.98
C MET A 234 -18.59 -13.41 5.66
N PHE A 235 -18.63 -14.56 4.97
CA PHE A 235 -19.41 -14.76 3.77
C PHE A 235 -19.86 -16.21 3.66
N ARG A 236 -20.94 -16.43 2.92
CA ARG A 236 -21.46 -17.78 2.60
C ARG A 236 -21.07 -18.16 1.18
N VAL A 237 -20.83 -19.44 0.96
CA VAL A 237 -20.51 -19.97 -0.36
C VAL A 237 -21.78 -20.44 -1.06
N GLY A 238 -22.07 -19.88 -2.22
CA GLY A 238 -23.12 -20.27 -3.14
C GLY A 238 -22.65 -21.27 -4.19
N PRO A 239 -23.55 -21.71 -5.09
CA PRO A 239 -23.19 -22.58 -6.21
C PRO A 239 -22.09 -21.96 -7.08
N PRO A 240 -21.30 -22.80 -7.81
CA PRO A 240 -20.34 -22.31 -8.77
C PRO A 240 -21.04 -21.54 -9.90
N ASP A 241 -20.42 -20.49 -10.40
CA ASP A 241 -20.86 -19.77 -11.59
C ASP A 241 -20.00 -20.14 -12.79
N THR A 242 -20.60 -20.75 -13.80
CA THR A 242 -19.95 -21.21 -15.03
C THR A 242 -20.53 -20.53 -16.28
N ARG A 243 -21.35 -19.48 -16.08
CA ARG A 243 -22.03 -18.79 -17.18
C ARG A 243 -21.17 -17.63 -17.69
N PRO A 244 -20.90 -17.58 -19.02
CA PRO A 244 -20.23 -16.42 -19.60
C PRO A 244 -21.01 -15.13 -19.35
N LEU A 245 -20.28 -14.01 -19.24
CA LEU A 245 -20.92 -12.69 -19.25
C LEU A 245 -21.62 -12.47 -20.60
N ASP A 246 -22.90 -12.14 -20.54
CA ASP A 246 -23.74 -11.81 -21.70
C ASP A 246 -24.09 -10.32 -21.69
N THR A 247 -23.46 -9.57 -22.57
CA THR A 247 -23.69 -8.11 -22.69
C THR A 247 -25.10 -7.73 -23.18
N ALA A 248 -25.85 -8.69 -23.78
CA ALA A 248 -27.21 -8.45 -24.20
C ALA A 248 -28.18 -8.29 -23.00
N GLN A 249 -27.80 -8.78 -21.83
CA GLN A 249 -28.57 -8.68 -20.59
C GLN A 249 -28.24 -7.41 -19.79
N TRP A 250 -27.27 -6.61 -20.22
CA TRP A 250 -26.90 -5.38 -19.52
C TRP A 250 -27.92 -4.29 -19.76
N ARG A 251 -28.31 -3.62 -18.69
CA ARG A 251 -29.22 -2.48 -18.75
C ARG A 251 -28.39 -1.18 -18.71
N ILE A 252 -28.43 -0.43 -19.81
CA ILE A 252 -27.77 0.87 -19.93
C ILE A 252 -28.84 1.95 -19.72
N GLU A 253 -28.62 2.86 -18.76
CA GLU A 253 -29.48 4.00 -18.49
C GLU A 253 -28.77 5.28 -18.93
N PRO A 254 -29.06 5.78 -20.15
CA PRO A 254 -28.38 6.96 -20.66
C PRO A 254 -28.78 8.23 -19.90
N PRO A 255 -27.81 9.14 -19.63
CA PRO A 255 -28.10 10.44 -19.07
C PRO A 255 -28.75 11.38 -20.11
N LYS A 256 -29.23 12.55 -19.63
CA LYS A 256 -29.68 13.64 -20.50
C LYS A 256 -28.52 14.54 -20.92
N ALA A 257 -28.66 15.22 -22.07
CA ALA A 257 -27.72 16.21 -22.52
C ALA A 257 -27.72 17.46 -21.62
N GLY A 258 -26.57 18.15 -21.55
CA GLY A 258 -26.41 19.39 -20.79
C GLY A 258 -26.10 19.20 -19.30
N VAL A 259 -26.09 17.97 -18.78
CA VAL A 259 -25.77 17.66 -17.38
C VAL A 259 -24.56 16.73 -17.26
N GLN A 260 -23.97 16.68 -16.06
CA GLN A 260 -22.89 15.76 -15.70
C GLN A 260 -23.40 14.58 -14.83
N SER A 261 -24.63 14.13 -15.03
CA SER A 261 -25.16 12.96 -14.33
C SER A 261 -24.47 11.69 -14.82
N ALA A 262 -24.44 10.68 -13.99
CA ALA A 262 -23.79 9.42 -14.33
C ALA A 262 -24.56 8.67 -15.44
N LEU A 263 -23.82 8.06 -16.36
CA LEU A 263 -24.28 6.91 -17.14
C LEU A 263 -24.26 5.70 -16.22
N VAL A 264 -25.39 5.00 -16.10
CA VAL A 264 -25.51 3.82 -15.23
C VAL A 264 -25.65 2.56 -16.09
N VAL A 265 -24.84 1.55 -15.76
CA VAL A 265 -24.94 0.21 -16.34
C VAL A 265 -25.21 -0.77 -15.22
N THR A 266 -26.29 -1.53 -15.33
CA THR A 266 -26.66 -2.57 -14.38
C THR A 266 -26.41 -3.95 -15.00
N PHE A 267 -25.74 -4.81 -14.25
CA PHE A 267 -25.44 -6.18 -14.64
C PHE A 267 -26.42 -7.15 -13.95
N PRO A 268 -26.80 -8.26 -14.58
CA PRO A 268 -27.68 -9.25 -13.97
C PRO A 268 -27.01 -10.00 -12.81
N GLU A 269 -25.69 -10.14 -12.86
CA GLU A 269 -24.86 -10.82 -11.86
C GLU A 269 -23.64 -9.94 -11.52
N PRO A 270 -23.02 -10.14 -10.34
CA PRO A 270 -21.82 -9.39 -9.95
C PRO A 270 -20.63 -9.61 -10.90
N VAL A 271 -19.96 -8.53 -11.26
CA VAL A 271 -18.79 -8.49 -12.11
C VAL A 271 -17.53 -8.29 -11.24
N ASP A 272 -16.35 -8.64 -11.75
CA ASP A 272 -15.11 -8.46 -11.01
C ASP A 272 -14.84 -6.99 -10.68
N HIS A 273 -14.71 -6.69 -9.39
CA HIS A 273 -14.56 -5.33 -8.89
C HIS A 273 -13.37 -4.59 -9.52
N GLY A 274 -12.22 -5.21 -9.58
CA GLY A 274 -11.00 -4.58 -10.08
C GLY A 274 -11.03 -4.31 -11.59
N LEU A 275 -11.75 -5.16 -12.35
CA LEU A 275 -11.88 -5.00 -13.78
C LEU A 275 -12.90 -3.93 -14.17
N LEU A 276 -13.92 -3.68 -13.35
CA LEU A 276 -14.90 -2.61 -13.60
C LEU A 276 -14.25 -1.22 -13.71
N PHE A 277 -13.11 -0.98 -13.10
CA PHE A 277 -12.39 0.31 -13.20
C PHE A 277 -11.53 0.47 -14.46
N ARG A 278 -11.26 -0.62 -15.21
CA ARG A 278 -10.32 -0.58 -16.33
C ARG A 278 -10.79 -1.25 -17.62
N ALA A 279 -11.81 -2.10 -17.53
CA ALA A 279 -12.30 -2.85 -18.68
C ALA A 279 -13.57 -2.25 -19.32
N LEU A 280 -14.12 -1.21 -18.72
CA LEU A 280 -15.24 -0.45 -19.27
C LEU A 280 -14.83 1.00 -19.55
N GLY A 281 -15.42 1.58 -20.57
CA GLY A 281 -15.18 2.98 -20.94
C GLY A 281 -16.26 3.53 -21.86
N VAL A 282 -16.29 4.83 -22.05
CA VAL A 282 -17.24 5.53 -22.92
C VAL A 282 -16.51 6.20 -24.07
N ARG A 283 -17.08 6.10 -25.27
CA ARG A 283 -16.54 6.71 -26.49
C ARG A 283 -17.62 7.51 -27.21
N ARG A 284 -17.23 8.65 -27.78
CA ARG A 284 -18.05 9.46 -28.68
C ARG A 284 -17.26 9.84 -29.92
N SER A 285 -17.81 9.62 -31.11
CA SER A 285 -17.18 9.98 -32.39
C SER A 285 -15.73 9.53 -32.50
N GLY A 286 -15.40 8.34 -32.01
CA GLY A 286 -14.05 7.77 -32.04
C GLY A 286 -13.12 8.16 -30.87
N ALA A 287 -13.44 9.21 -30.10
CA ALA A 287 -12.65 9.65 -28.94
C ALA A 287 -13.20 9.10 -27.63
N VAL A 288 -12.29 8.71 -26.71
CA VAL A 288 -12.64 8.32 -25.32
C VAL A 288 -13.16 9.56 -24.58
N VAL A 289 -14.20 9.36 -23.80
CA VAL A 289 -14.76 10.39 -22.90
C VAL A 289 -14.09 10.26 -21.56
N ASP A 290 -13.50 11.35 -21.05
CA ASP A 290 -12.89 11.39 -19.72
C ASP A 290 -13.96 11.54 -18.63
N GLY A 291 -13.77 10.82 -17.52
CA GLY A 291 -14.71 10.83 -16.41
C GLY A 291 -14.30 9.88 -15.28
N ASP A 292 -15.09 9.91 -14.21
CA ASP A 292 -14.90 9.13 -13.01
C ASP A 292 -15.81 7.91 -12.99
N VAL A 293 -15.27 6.79 -12.52
CA VAL A 293 -16.00 5.51 -12.37
C VAL A 293 -16.32 5.27 -10.90
N THR A 294 -17.54 4.84 -10.63
CA THR A 294 -17.93 4.29 -9.35
C THR A 294 -18.62 2.93 -9.53
N VAL A 295 -18.39 2.02 -8.59
CA VAL A 295 -19.00 0.68 -8.58
C VAL A 295 -19.99 0.60 -7.44
N GLY A 296 -21.21 0.15 -7.75
CA GLY A 296 -22.29 0.01 -6.76
C GLY A 296 -22.15 -1.23 -5.88
N ALA A 297 -23.03 -1.34 -4.91
CA ALA A 297 -23.06 -2.48 -4.00
C ALA A 297 -23.19 -3.81 -4.75
N ASN A 298 -22.55 -4.84 -4.24
CA ASN A 298 -22.47 -6.19 -4.81
C ASN A 298 -21.90 -6.26 -6.24
N GLU A 299 -21.19 -5.20 -6.70
CA GLU A 299 -20.55 -5.14 -8.03
C GLU A 299 -21.53 -5.42 -9.20
N THR A 300 -22.83 -5.12 -9.02
CA THR A 300 -23.88 -5.26 -10.05
C THR A 300 -24.19 -3.97 -10.79
N GLN A 301 -23.52 -2.88 -10.43
CA GLN A 301 -23.72 -1.57 -11.05
C GLN A 301 -22.40 -0.89 -11.31
N TRP A 302 -22.24 -0.35 -12.51
CA TRP A 302 -21.15 0.52 -12.90
C TRP A 302 -21.72 1.90 -13.29
N SER A 303 -21.13 2.95 -12.77
CA SER A 303 -21.55 4.31 -13.04
C SER A 303 -20.38 5.14 -13.53
N PHE A 304 -20.57 5.90 -14.59
CA PHE A 304 -19.57 6.76 -15.21
C PHE A 304 -20.04 8.20 -15.23
N THR A 305 -19.34 9.11 -14.57
CA THR A 305 -19.63 10.54 -14.55
C THR A 305 -18.59 11.28 -15.39
N PRO A 306 -18.95 11.91 -16.53
CA PRO A 306 -17.99 12.61 -17.37
C PRO A 306 -17.49 13.88 -16.72
N HIS A 307 -16.26 14.29 -17.03
CA HIS A 307 -15.69 15.56 -16.57
C HIS A 307 -16.31 16.79 -17.27
N ALA A 308 -17.02 16.60 -18.38
CA ALA A 308 -17.78 17.64 -19.07
C ALA A 308 -19.25 17.24 -19.25
N PRO A 309 -20.20 18.19 -19.34
CA PRO A 309 -21.61 17.86 -19.57
C PRO A 309 -21.83 17.04 -20.85
N TRP A 310 -22.72 16.05 -20.75
CA TRP A 310 -23.11 15.24 -21.90
C TRP A 310 -23.64 16.09 -23.04
N GLN A 311 -23.28 15.75 -24.26
CA GLN A 311 -23.83 16.36 -25.46
C GLN A 311 -24.85 15.39 -26.10
N ALA A 312 -25.93 15.91 -26.67
CA ALA A 312 -26.88 15.08 -27.39
C ALA A 312 -26.20 14.32 -28.55
N GLY A 313 -26.59 13.07 -28.76
CA GLY A 313 -26.08 12.24 -29.84
C GLY A 313 -25.74 10.80 -29.45
N LYS A 314 -25.08 10.12 -30.38
CA LYS A 314 -24.70 8.72 -30.24
C LYS A 314 -23.37 8.58 -29.48
N TYR A 315 -23.34 7.62 -28.56
CA TYR A 315 -22.17 7.18 -27.79
C TYR A 315 -22.05 5.67 -27.86
N ASP A 316 -20.89 5.17 -27.49
CA ASP A 316 -20.61 3.76 -27.35
C ASP A 316 -20.09 3.48 -25.92
N LEU A 317 -20.68 2.51 -25.25
CA LEU A 317 -20.07 1.84 -24.09
C LEU A 317 -19.12 0.78 -24.65
N LEU A 318 -17.86 0.85 -24.27
CA LEU A 318 -16.83 -0.11 -24.63
C LEU A 318 -16.64 -1.09 -23.49
N ALA A 319 -16.66 -2.39 -23.78
CA ALA A 319 -16.32 -3.44 -22.84
C ALA A 319 -15.17 -4.29 -23.42
N LEU A 320 -14.03 -4.29 -22.74
CA LEU A 320 -12.90 -5.12 -23.12
C LEU A 320 -13.23 -6.60 -22.87
N SER A 321 -12.79 -7.49 -23.76
CA SER A 321 -13.01 -8.95 -23.63
C SER A 321 -12.37 -9.56 -22.37
N ILE A 322 -11.42 -8.84 -21.74
CA ILE A 322 -10.81 -9.22 -20.47
C ILE A 322 -11.73 -9.01 -19.26
N LEU A 323 -12.91 -8.40 -19.44
CA LEU A 323 -13.87 -8.24 -18.34
C LEU A 323 -14.37 -9.61 -17.91
N GLU A 324 -14.30 -9.88 -16.64
CA GLU A 324 -14.66 -11.15 -16.01
C GLU A 324 -15.70 -10.93 -14.91
N ASP A 325 -16.44 -11.96 -14.59
CA ASP A 325 -17.19 -12.05 -13.35
C ASP A 325 -16.29 -12.49 -12.18
N ARG A 326 -16.89 -12.78 -11.03
CA ARG A 326 -16.19 -13.22 -9.82
C ARG A 326 -15.54 -14.60 -9.96
N ALA A 327 -16.03 -15.44 -10.86
CA ALA A 327 -15.54 -16.79 -11.15
C ALA A 327 -14.53 -16.83 -12.29
N GLY A 328 -14.25 -15.67 -12.94
CA GLY A 328 -13.32 -15.57 -14.07
C GLY A 328 -13.98 -15.83 -15.44
N ASN A 329 -15.31 -15.94 -15.51
CA ASN A 329 -16.01 -16.07 -16.79
C ASN A 329 -15.96 -14.73 -17.53
N GLN A 330 -15.52 -14.77 -18.79
CA GLN A 330 -15.37 -13.61 -19.67
C GLN A 330 -16.63 -13.36 -20.51
N ILE A 331 -16.66 -12.26 -21.24
CA ILE A 331 -17.72 -11.98 -22.21
C ILE A 331 -17.69 -13.09 -23.28
N GLY A 332 -18.80 -13.85 -23.34
CA GLY A 332 -18.99 -14.95 -24.31
C GLY A 332 -18.14 -16.21 -24.05
N ARG A 333 -17.37 -16.29 -22.94
CA ARG A 333 -16.51 -17.44 -22.65
C ARG A 333 -16.51 -17.78 -21.14
N ALA A 334 -16.82 -19.03 -20.80
CA ALA A 334 -16.68 -19.55 -19.45
C ALA A 334 -15.21 -19.87 -19.09
N PHE A 335 -14.83 -19.68 -17.82
CA PHE A 335 -13.46 -19.91 -17.34
C PHE A 335 -13.09 -21.41 -17.30
N GLU A 336 -14.05 -22.29 -17.01
CA GLU A 336 -13.82 -23.73 -16.85
C GLU A 336 -13.86 -24.53 -18.16
N VAL A 337 -14.00 -23.88 -19.30
CA VAL A 337 -13.94 -24.60 -20.58
C VAL A 337 -12.50 -25.09 -20.83
N ASP A 338 -12.26 -26.37 -20.66
CA ASP A 338 -11.03 -27.05 -21.05
C ASP A 338 -10.85 -26.98 -22.57
N ASN A 339 -10.14 -25.95 -23.02
CA ASN A 339 -9.81 -25.78 -24.42
C ASN A 339 -8.63 -26.68 -24.82
N PHE A 340 -8.82 -28.00 -24.85
CA PHE A 340 -8.01 -28.89 -25.68
C PHE A 340 -8.50 -28.90 -27.14
N GLU A 341 -9.65 -28.32 -27.44
CA GLU A 341 -10.07 -28.02 -28.80
C GLU A 341 -9.37 -26.75 -29.29
N THR A 342 -8.70 -26.86 -30.40
CA THR A 342 -8.04 -25.76 -31.11
C THR A 342 -9.07 -24.63 -31.29
N VAL A 343 -8.91 -23.56 -30.53
CA VAL A 343 -9.69 -22.34 -30.76
C VAL A 343 -9.37 -21.87 -32.16
N ASP A 344 -10.37 -21.93 -33.02
CA ASP A 344 -10.32 -21.30 -34.33
C ASP A 344 -9.99 -19.81 -34.08
N LYS A 345 -8.77 -19.41 -34.44
CA LYS A 345 -8.23 -18.06 -34.22
C LYS A 345 -8.85 -17.07 -35.20
N GLY A 346 -10.17 -16.91 -35.11
CA GLY A 346 -10.78 -15.69 -35.59
C GLY A 346 -10.27 -14.53 -34.76
N PRO A 347 -10.14 -13.28 -35.27
CA PRO A 347 -9.75 -12.15 -34.48
C PRO A 347 -10.80 -11.98 -33.39
N ASP A 348 -10.43 -12.40 -32.17
CA ASP A 348 -11.23 -12.13 -30.96
C ASP A 348 -11.40 -10.61 -30.87
N PRO A 349 -12.61 -10.07 -31.00
CA PRO A 349 -12.80 -8.64 -30.91
C PRO A 349 -12.41 -8.23 -29.49
N ARG A 350 -11.22 -7.64 -29.33
CA ARG A 350 -10.68 -7.21 -28.03
C ARG A 350 -11.61 -6.25 -27.28
N THR A 351 -12.70 -5.82 -27.94
CA THR A 351 -13.65 -4.86 -27.39
C THR A 351 -15.05 -5.09 -27.96
N VAL A 352 -16.01 -5.31 -27.06
CA VAL A 352 -17.44 -5.27 -27.38
C VAL A 352 -17.92 -3.83 -27.31
N THR A 353 -18.73 -3.41 -28.30
CA THR A 353 -19.26 -2.06 -28.40
C THR A 353 -20.78 -2.07 -28.25
N LEU A 354 -21.31 -1.36 -27.26
CA LEU A 354 -22.73 -1.25 -26.97
C LEU A 354 -23.19 0.19 -27.21
N PRO A 355 -23.92 0.48 -28.29
CA PRO A 355 -24.33 1.84 -28.61
C PRO A 355 -25.47 2.31 -27.67
N PHE A 356 -25.42 3.59 -27.28
CA PHE A 356 -26.51 4.25 -26.56
C PHE A 356 -26.70 5.69 -27.06
N HIS A 357 -27.83 6.31 -26.72
CA HIS A 357 -28.17 7.65 -27.15
C HIS A 357 -28.39 8.57 -25.95
N VAL A 358 -27.73 9.73 -25.97
CA VAL A 358 -27.96 10.84 -25.05
C VAL A 358 -28.99 11.77 -25.70
N THR A 359 -30.15 11.88 -25.10
CA THR A 359 -31.26 12.74 -25.59
C THR A 359 -31.23 14.11 -24.93
N ARG A 360 -31.89 15.08 -25.54
CA ARG A 360 -32.08 16.43 -24.99
C ARG A 360 -32.99 16.43 -23.76
#